data_e70a30f5429aa13ee13d350fcb9e858b
#
_entry.id   e70a30f5429aa13ee13d350fcb9e858b
#
_cell.length_a   1.000
_cell.length_b   1.000
_cell.length_c   1.000
_cell.angle_alpha   90.00
_cell.angle_beta   90.00
_cell.angle_gamma   90.00
#
_symmetry.space_group_name_H-M   'P 1'
#
loop_
_entity.id
_entity.type
_entity.pdbx_description
1 polymer ?
#
loop_
_entity_poly.entity_id
_entity_poly.type
_entity_poly.pdbx_seq_one_letter_code
_entity_poly.pdbx_strand_id
1 'polypeptide(L)'
;AYIFKNSLKKISKKTFRKVKSKPRNSFTREELAVLFSLPDTTEKLGWRDLVLLSVMYSSGARAQEICNLTVKDVIHDEKGNAILTLVGKGEKSRRVKITSDATQLLDKYISSRKISMKPDAHIFPSQRNEHLSVAAIEEIYEKYTQKAKAEHPDLFCRGPYTPHVMRHTTATHLIEAGVPLAIVKNILGHTSIQTTQIYLDISQQTVDRSMEQWNEKWFSKNNPDESTLPQEKNGIPDFLK
;
A
#
# COMPACT_ATOMS: atom_id res chain seq x y z
N ALA A 1 -13.30 -47.37 -10.14
CA ALA A 1 -14.04 -46.65 -9.07
C ALA A 1 -13.33 -46.68 -7.71
N TYR A 2 -12.53 -47.72 -7.39
CA TYR A 2 -11.86 -47.86 -6.08
C TYR A 2 -10.65 -46.94 -5.89
N ILE A 3 -9.92 -46.65 -6.96
CA ILE A 3 -8.71 -45.80 -6.92
C ILE A 3 -9.09 -44.32 -6.68
N PHE A 4 -10.23 -43.84 -7.19
CA PHE A 4 -10.70 -42.47 -7.00
C PHE A 4 -11.15 -42.16 -5.54
N LYS A 5 -11.79 -43.16 -4.86
CA LYS A 5 -12.21 -43.00 -3.46
C LYS A 5 -11.06 -42.86 -2.48
N ASN A 6 -9.91 -43.50 -2.73
CA ASN A 6 -8.74 -43.40 -1.86
C ASN A 6 -7.95 -42.09 -2.06
N SER A 7 -7.97 -41.52 -3.25
CA SER A 7 -7.39 -40.20 -3.51
C SER A 7 -8.17 -39.06 -2.84
N LEU A 8 -9.48 -39.13 -2.84
CA LEU A 8 -10.34 -38.15 -2.14
C LEU A 8 -10.22 -38.24 -0.61
N LYS A 9 -10.02 -39.45 -0.04
CA LYS A 9 -9.76 -39.59 1.41
C LYS A 9 -8.39 -39.02 1.84
N LYS A 10 -7.37 -39.01 0.96
CA LYS A 10 -6.08 -38.39 1.23
C LYS A 10 -6.15 -36.86 1.17
N ILE A 11 -7.04 -36.26 0.35
CA ILE A 11 -7.23 -34.84 0.24
C ILE A 11 -8.02 -34.28 1.43
N SER A 12 -8.98 -35.02 1.97
CA SER A 12 -9.80 -34.57 3.12
C SER A 12 -9.06 -34.60 4.47
N LYS A 13 -7.85 -35.18 4.57
CA LYS A 13 -7.04 -35.22 5.79
C LYS A 13 -5.92 -34.16 5.85
N LYS A 14 -5.74 -33.33 4.83
CA LYS A 14 -4.99 -32.09 5.03
C LYS A 14 -5.89 -31.11 5.79
N THR A 15 -5.94 -31.27 7.10
CA THR A 15 -6.38 -30.23 8.01
C THR A 15 -5.59 -28.98 7.67
N PHE A 16 -6.25 -28.02 7.03
CA PHE A 16 -5.76 -26.64 7.01
C PHE A 16 -5.60 -26.25 8.47
N ARG A 17 -4.37 -26.29 8.99
CA ARG A 17 -4.06 -25.59 10.23
C ARG A 17 -4.48 -24.17 9.98
N LYS A 18 -5.59 -23.73 10.57
CA LYS A 18 -5.89 -22.31 10.76
C LYS A 18 -4.72 -21.78 11.57
N VAL A 19 -3.69 -21.30 10.87
CA VAL A 19 -2.70 -20.44 11.49
C VAL A 19 -3.53 -19.24 11.90
N LYS A 20 -3.81 -19.14 13.21
CA LYS A 20 -4.32 -17.88 13.79
C LYS A 20 -3.22 -16.86 13.55
N SER A 21 -3.25 -16.20 12.41
CA SER A 21 -2.39 -15.05 12.17
C SER A 21 -2.83 -14.01 13.20
N LYS A 22 -1.91 -13.65 14.10
CA LYS A 22 -2.13 -12.46 14.95
C LYS A 22 -2.50 -11.31 13.99
N PRO A 23 -3.52 -10.48 14.31
CA PRO A 23 -3.83 -9.33 13.49
C PRO A 23 -2.53 -8.55 13.28
N ARG A 24 -2.17 -8.34 12.01
CA ARG A 24 -0.94 -7.63 11.69
C ARG A 24 -1.12 -6.19 12.10
N ASN A 25 -0.07 -5.64 12.72
CA ASN A 25 -0.05 -4.24 13.07
C ASN A 25 -0.14 -3.36 11.81
N SER A 26 -0.92 -2.28 11.89
CA SER A 26 -1.01 -1.23 10.89
C SER A 26 -1.11 0.11 11.61
N PHE A 27 -0.60 1.17 11.00
CA PHE A 27 -0.84 2.52 11.50
C PHE A 27 -2.31 2.90 11.32
N THR A 28 -2.89 3.56 12.30
CA THR A 28 -4.16 4.26 12.12
C THR A 28 -3.95 5.57 11.35
N ARG A 29 -5.03 6.22 10.92
CA ARG A 29 -4.94 7.53 10.27
C ARG A 29 -4.41 8.60 11.21
N GLU A 30 -4.81 8.55 12.48
CA GLU A 30 -4.34 9.44 13.54
C GLU A 30 -2.83 9.23 13.81
N GLU A 31 -2.40 7.96 13.92
CA GLU A 31 -0.98 7.62 14.08
C GLU A 31 -0.13 8.11 12.89
N LEU A 32 -0.65 8.01 11.65
CA LEU A 32 0.03 8.55 10.47
C LEU A 32 0.11 10.08 10.50
N ALA A 33 -0.98 10.77 10.88
CA ALA A 33 -0.98 12.22 10.99
C ALA A 33 0.07 12.72 11.99
N VAL A 34 0.15 12.09 13.15
CA VAL A 34 1.19 12.37 14.14
C VAL A 34 2.58 12.06 13.57
N LEU A 35 2.79 10.86 13.00
CA LEU A 35 4.08 10.43 12.47
C LEU A 35 4.63 11.43 11.42
N PHE A 36 3.79 11.92 10.52
CA PHE A 36 4.18 12.87 9.47
C PHE A 36 4.40 14.30 9.97
N SER A 37 3.87 14.67 11.14
CA SER A 37 4.07 15.99 11.74
C SER A 37 5.37 16.12 12.54
N LEU A 38 6.02 15.01 12.90
CA LEU A 38 7.18 14.99 13.79
C LEU A 38 8.51 15.39 13.16
N PRO A 39 8.78 15.11 11.85
CA PRO A 39 10.03 15.53 11.23
C PRO A 39 10.14 17.05 11.13
N ASP A 40 11.20 17.62 11.69
CA ASP A 40 11.48 19.06 11.57
C ASP A 40 11.94 19.39 10.15
N THR A 41 11.07 20.02 9.37
CA THR A 41 11.31 20.35 7.97
C THR A 41 12.29 21.52 7.78
N THR A 42 12.67 22.24 8.80
CA THR A 42 13.71 23.27 8.77
C THR A 42 15.10 22.64 8.70
N GLU A 43 15.22 21.40 9.23
CA GLU A 43 16.44 20.62 9.23
C GLU A 43 16.53 19.71 8.00
N LYS A 44 17.71 19.63 7.36
CA LYS A 44 17.93 18.81 6.16
C LYS A 44 17.54 17.32 6.35
N LEU A 45 17.86 16.77 7.52
CA LEU A 45 17.53 15.38 7.84
C LEU A 45 16.04 15.20 8.10
N GLY A 46 15.41 16.12 8.81
CA GLY A 46 13.98 16.07 9.07
C GLY A 46 13.18 16.21 7.75
N TRP A 47 13.60 17.12 6.86
CA TRP A 47 13.00 17.26 5.55
C TRP A 47 13.11 15.96 4.72
N ARG A 48 14.31 15.34 4.69
CA ARG A 48 14.52 14.03 4.05
C ARG A 48 13.58 12.97 4.64
N ASP A 49 13.50 12.90 5.97
CA ASP A 49 12.74 11.87 6.67
C ASP A 49 11.24 12.00 6.38
N LEU A 50 10.69 13.23 6.34
CA LEU A 50 9.30 13.46 5.97
C LEU A 50 9.01 12.96 4.55
N VAL A 51 9.85 13.33 3.59
CA VAL A 51 9.67 12.90 2.18
C VAL A 51 9.77 11.39 2.05
N LEU A 52 10.75 10.77 2.74
CA LEU A 52 10.91 9.32 2.76
C LEU A 52 9.66 8.62 3.30
N LEU A 53 9.15 9.03 4.47
CA LEU A 53 7.94 8.46 5.07
C LEU A 53 6.73 8.60 4.14
N SER A 54 6.56 9.79 3.53
CA SER A 54 5.45 10.09 2.60
C SER A 54 5.52 9.23 1.34
N VAL A 55 6.72 9.08 0.75
CA VAL A 55 6.93 8.23 -0.44
C VAL A 55 6.69 6.76 -0.10
N MET A 56 7.17 6.28 1.06
CA MET A 56 6.96 4.91 1.49
C MET A 56 5.49 4.58 1.71
N TYR A 57 4.74 5.46 2.35
CA TYR A 57 3.30 5.30 2.54
C TYR A 57 2.55 5.32 1.21
N SER A 58 2.82 6.30 0.36
CA SER A 58 2.09 6.49 -0.90
C SER A 58 2.35 5.37 -1.92
N SER A 59 3.58 4.81 -1.95
CA SER A 59 3.99 3.77 -2.91
C SER A 59 3.85 2.34 -2.37
N GLY A 60 3.81 2.16 -1.05
CA GLY A 60 3.95 0.85 -0.42
C GLY A 60 5.29 0.18 -0.72
N ALA A 61 6.33 0.93 -1.01
CA ALA A 61 7.66 0.41 -1.35
C ALA A 61 8.30 -0.36 -0.18
N ARG A 62 9.20 -1.29 -0.50
CA ARG A 62 10.08 -1.93 0.49
C ARG A 62 11.24 -0.98 0.84
N ALA A 63 11.78 -1.10 2.05
CA ALA A 63 12.93 -0.28 2.46
C ALA A 63 14.09 -0.37 1.46
N GLN A 64 14.45 -1.56 0.98
CA GLN A 64 15.52 -1.74 -0.01
C GLN A 64 15.22 -1.04 -1.35
N GLU A 65 13.96 -1.02 -1.79
CA GLU A 65 13.56 -0.33 -3.01
C GLU A 65 13.74 1.19 -2.88
N ILE A 66 13.49 1.73 -1.68
CA ILE A 66 13.71 3.16 -1.37
C ILE A 66 15.21 3.48 -1.26
N CYS A 67 16.02 2.58 -0.67
CA CYS A 67 17.48 2.75 -0.63
C CYS A 67 18.07 2.91 -2.04
N ASN A 68 17.56 2.11 -2.99
CA ASN A 68 18.08 2.07 -4.35
C ASN A 68 17.46 3.12 -5.29
N LEU A 69 16.45 3.88 -4.85
CA LEU A 69 15.69 4.81 -5.68
C LEU A 69 16.57 5.97 -6.14
N THR A 70 16.68 6.16 -7.46
CA THR A 70 17.43 7.24 -8.09
C THR A 70 16.52 8.22 -8.82
N VAL A 71 17.05 9.34 -9.27
CA VAL A 71 16.27 10.37 -9.98
C VAL A 71 15.67 9.86 -11.29
N LYS A 72 16.38 9.00 -12.05
CA LYS A 72 15.88 8.40 -13.30
C LYS A 72 14.69 7.46 -13.09
N ASP A 73 14.47 6.98 -11.87
CA ASP A 73 13.36 6.10 -11.52
C ASP A 73 12.07 6.87 -11.28
N VAL A 74 12.10 8.21 -11.32
CA VAL A 74 10.96 9.10 -11.15
C VAL A 74 10.58 9.71 -12.48
N ILE A 75 9.40 9.35 -12.98
CA ILE A 75 8.80 9.97 -14.18
C ILE A 75 7.45 10.58 -13.79
N HIS A 76 6.95 11.53 -14.58
CA HIS A 76 5.66 12.16 -14.32
C HIS A 76 4.65 11.79 -15.39
N ASP A 77 3.39 11.61 -14.98
CA ASP A 77 2.27 11.46 -15.90
C ASP A 77 1.82 12.83 -16.46
N GLU A 78 0.84 12.80 -17.38
CA GLU A 78 0.29 14.01 -18.01
C GLU A 78 -0.34 15.00 -17.00
N LYS A 79 -0.72 14.51 -15.81
CA LYS A 79 -1.28 15.31 -14.70
C LYS A 79 -0.21 15.81 -13.74
N GLY A 80 1.06 15.53 -14.01
CA GLY A 80 2.20 15.92 -13.18
C GLY A 80 2.38 15.05 -11.92
N ASN A 81 1.72 13.89 -11.80
CA ASN A 81 1.96 13.01 -10.66
C ASN A 81 3.15 12.09 -10.93
N ALA A 82 3.99 11.88 -9.92
CA ALA A 82 5.14 11.02 -10.03
C ALA A 82 4.76 9.54 -10.09
N ILE A 83 5.43 8.83 -10.98
CA ILE A 83 5.40 7.38 -11.12
C ILE A 83 6.80 6.88 -10.82
N LEU A 84 6.93 6.04 -9.78
CA LEU A 84 8.19 5.47 -9.34
C LEU A 84 8.41 4.12 -10.00
N THR A 85 9.60 3.89 -10.56
CA THR A 85 10.06 2.57 -10.99
C THR A 85 10.79 1.91 -9.82
N LEU A 86 10.16 0.93 -9.19
CA LEU A 86 10.69 0.23 -8.03
C LEU A 86 11.25 -1.14 -8.44
N VAL A 87 12.53 -1.38 -8.18
CA VAL A 87 13.22 -2.63 -8.52
C VAL A 87 13.28 -3.51 -7.28
N GLY A 88 12.63 -4.66 -7.33
CA GLY A 88 12.56 -5.62 -6.24
C GLY A 88 13.55 -6.78 -6.37
N LYS A 89 13.40 -7.79 -5.51
CA LYS A 89 14.23 -9.00 -5.53
C LYS A 89 14.13 -9.73 -6.89
N GLY A 90 15.27 -10.09 -7.48
CA GLY A 90 15.37 -10.77 -8.78
C GLY A 90 15.10 -9.83 -9.95
N GLU A 91 15.48 -8.55 -9.83
CA GLU A 91 15.39 -7.51 -10.87
C GLU A 91 13.97 -7.25 -11.44
N LYS A 92 12.96 -7.78 -10.76
CA LYS A 92 11.56 -7.51 -11.15
C LYS A 92 11.22 -6.06 -10.79
N SER A 93 11.01 -5.26 -11.82
CA SER A 93 10.57 -3.88 -11.66
C SER A 93 9.04 -3.77 -11.71
N ARG A 94 8.51 -2.74 -11.04
CA ARG A 94 7.12 -2.31 -11.16
C ARG A 94 7.05 -0.79 -11.13
N ARG A 95 6.00 -0.26 -11.75
CA ARG A 95 5.71 1.17 -11.73
C ARG A 95 4.57 1.43 -10.76
N VAL A 96 4.77 2.39 -9.86
CA VAL A 96 3.78 2.78 -8.86
C VAL A 96 3.59 4.30 -8.92
N LYS A 97 2.37 4.73 -9.20
CA LYS A 97 1.99 6.14 -9.11
C LYS A 97 1.79 6.50 -7.65
N ILE A 98 2.40 7.59 -7.20
CA ILE A 98 2.22 8.12 -5.85
C ILE A 98 1.18 9.26 -5.84
N THR A 99 0.72 9.65 -4.66
CA THR A 99 -0.27 10.73 -4.50
C THR A 99 0.31 12.08 -4.92
N SER A 100 -0.56 13.05 -5.27
CA SER A 100 -0.15 14.41 -5.64
C SER A 100 0.68 15.09 -4.55
N ASP A 101 0.28 14.93 -3.29
CA ASP A 101 0.99 15.54 -2.16
C ASP A 101 2.39 14.94 -1.98
N ALA A 102 2.50 13.61 -2.06
CA ALA A 102 3.80 12.92 -2.02
C ALA A 102 4.69 13.31 -3.23
N THR A 103 4.09 13.52 -4.40
CA THR A 103 4.78 14.02 -5.59
C THR A 103 5.37 15.39 -5.34
N GLN A 104 4.56 16.34 -4.86
CA GLN A 104 5.02 17.70 -4.59
C GLN A 104 6.15 17.75 -3.56
N LEU A 105 6.05 16.95 -2.49
CA LEU A 105 7.11 16.82 -1.49
C LEU A 105 8.40 16.27 -2.11
N LEU A 106 8.29 15.20 -2.92
CA LEU A 106 9.41 14.55 -3.58
C LEU A 106 10.12 15.51 -4.55
N ASP A 107 9.37 16.22 -5.41
CA ASP A 107 9.92 17.15 -6.41
C ASP A 107 10.62 18.33 -5.75
N LYS A 108 10.01 18.92 -4.70
CA LYS A 108 10.64 19.98 -3.91
C LYS A 108 11.93 19.48 -3.25
N TYR A 109 11.94 18.25 -2.76
CA TYR A 109 13.12 17.65 -2.14
C TYR A 109 14.24 17.42 -3.17
N ILE A 110 13.94 16.80 -4.32
CA ILE A 110 14.91 16.59 -5.42
C ILE A 110 15.51 17.93 -5.87
N SER A 111 14.66 18.97 -6.05
CA SER A 111 15.09 20.30 -6.44
C SER A 111 15.96 20.97 -5.38
N SER A 112 15.60 20.89 -4.10
CA SER A 112 16.37 21.44 -2.98
C SER A 112 17.77 20.84 -2.86
N ARG A 113 17.90 19.55 -3.24
CA ARG A 113 19.18 18.85 -3.30
C ARG A 113 20.01 19.16 -4.55
N LYS A 114 19.46 19.88 -5.53
CA LYS A 114 20.11 20.19 -6.82
C LYS A 114 20.54 18.93 -7.58
N ILE A 115 19.73 17.88 -7.53
CA ILE A 115 20.01 16.61 -8.21
C ILE A 115 19.09 16.33 -9.40
N SER A 116 18.17 17.23 -9.75
CA SER A 116 17.19 17.04 -10.82
C SER A 116 17.82 16.65 -12.17
N MET A 117 19.02 17.13 -12.44
CA MET A 117 19.79 16.84 -13.67
C MET A 117 20.81 15.72 -13.50
N LYS A 118 20.73 14.94 -12.41
CA LYS A 118 21.65 13.84 -12.10
C LYS A 118 20.87 12.53 -12.06
N PRO A 119 20.66 11.86 -13.20
CA PRO A 119 19.76 10.69 -13.30
C PRO A 119 20.13 9.56 -12.34
N ASP A 120 21.41 9.31 -12.12
CA ASP A 120 21.90 8.22 -11.27
C ASP A 120 22.07 8.61 -9.80
N ALA A 121 21.76 9.86 -9.43
CA ALA A 121 21.85 10.29 -8.03
C ALA A 121 20.74 9.62 -7.19
N HIS A 122 21.15 9.02 -6.08
CA HIS A 122 20.20 8.49 -5.10
C HIS A 122 19.36 9.60 -4.46
N ILE A 123 18.04 9.38 -4.38
CA ILE A 123 17.12 10.38 -3.82
C ILE A 123 17.33 10.54 -2.32
N PHE A 124 17.58 9.44 -1.60
CA PHE A 124 17.72 9.45 -0.14
C PHE A 124 19.14 9.09 0.29
N PRO A 125 20.05 10.07 0.45
CA PRO A 125 21.40 9.83 0.94
C PRO A 125 21.43 9.63 2.45
N SER A 126 22.47 8.94 2.93
CA SER A 126 22.87 9.02 4.33
C SER A 126 23.81 10.20 4.58
N GLN A 127 24.19 10.41 5.82
CA GLN A 127 25.21 11.43 6.15
C GLN A 127 26.61 11.08 5.64
N ARG A 128 26.90 9.79 5.48
CA ARG A 128 28.25 9.28 5.15
C ARG A 128 28.31 8.55 3.81
N ASN A 129 27.16 8.13 3.27
CA ASN A 129 27.09 7.32 2.06
C ASN A 129 26.13 7.93 1.04
N GLU A 130 26.26 7.55 -0.21
CA GLU A 130 25.42 8.03 -1.32
C GLU A 130 23.93 7.70 -1.15
N HIS A 131 23.62 6.60 -0.45
CA HIS A 131 22.24 6.19 -0.18
C HIS A 131 22.06 5.72 1.28
N LEU A 132 20.80 5.68 1.75
CA LEU A 132 20.44 5.07 3.02
C LEU A 132 20.58 3.55 2.94
N SER A 133 20.88 2.93 4.08
CA SER A 133 20.72 1.48 4.27
C SER A 133 19.31 1.16 4.78
N VAL A 134 18.92 -0.12 4.69
CA VAL A 134 17.66 -0.59 5.29
C VAL A 134 17.64 -0.34 6.79
N ALA A 135 18.76 -0.61 7.50
CA ALA A 135 18.88 -0.34 8.92
C ALA A 135 18.67 1.15 9.26
N ALA A 136 19.24 2.07 8.45
CA ALA A 136 19.03 3.49 8.65
C ALA A 136 17.56 3.92 8.45
N ILE A 137 16.83 3.27 7.54
CA ILE A 137 15.39 3.51 7.40
C ILE A 137 14.63 2.96 8.61
N GLU A 138 14.99 1.79 9.13
CA GLU A 138 14.41 1.24 10.36
C GLU A 138 14.64 2.15 11.57
N GLU A 139 15.85 2.70 11.71
CA GLU A 139 16.18 3.68 12.75
C GLU A 139 15.35 4.97 12.64
N ILE A 140 15.07 5.45 11.41
CA ILE A 140 14.16 6.59 11.19
C ILE A 140 12.75 6.27 11.71
N TYR A 141 12.22 5.08 11.40
CA TYR A 141 10.90 4.66 11.92
C TYR A 141 10.91 4.57 13.44
N GLU A 142 11.92 3.95 14.03
CA GLU A 142 12.05 3.82 15.47
C GLU A 142 12.11 5.19 16.16
N LYS A 143 12.98 6.10 15.68
CA LYS A 143 13.11 7.47 16.18
C LYS A 143 11.76 8.19 16.25
N TYR A 144 11.02 8.22 15.14
CA TYR A 144 9.77 8.97 15.09
C TYR A 144 8.63 8.27 15.83
N THR A 145 8.57 6.95 15.84
CA THR A 145 7.55 6.23 16.59
C THR A 145 7.77 6.28 18.10
N GLN A 146 9.02 6.29 18.56
CA GLN A 146 9.34 6.53 19.98
C GLN A 146 8.95 7.96 20.40
N LYS A 147 9.28 8.97 19.58
CA LYS A 147 8.87 10.36 19.82
C LYS A 147 7.36 10.49 19.85
N ALA A 148 6.67 9.93 18.85
CA ALA A 148 5.22 9.91 18.75
C ALA A 148 4.57 9.29 20.00
N LYS A 149 5.08 8.15 20.47
CA LYS A 149 4.58 7.46 21.66
C LYS A 149 4.80 8.27 22.94
N ALA A 150 5.90 9.03 23.03
CA ALA A 150 6.17 9.89 24.18
C ALA A 150 5.21 11.09 24.22
N GLU A 151 4.88 11.68 23.06
CA GLU A 151 3.99 12.83 22.94
C GLU A 151 2.49 12.42 22.99
N HIS A 152 2.17 11.19 22.51
CA HIS A 152 0.80 10.65 22.41
C HIS A 152 0.75 9.21 22.99
N PRO A 153 0.75 9.04 24.31
CA PRO A 153 0.82 7.72 24.96
C PRO A 153 -0.33 6.77 24.60
N ASP A 154 -1.51 7.33 24.25
CA ASP A 154 -2.71 6.57 23.87
C ASP A 154 -2.64 6.02 22.44
N LEU A 155 -1.72 6.54 21.61
CA LEU A 155 -1.43 6.06 20.28
C LEU A 155 -0.17 5.18 20.31
N PHE A 156 0.13 4.52 19.18
CA PHE A 156 1.33 3.69 19.02
C PHE A 156 1.47 2.55 20.04
N CYS A 157 0.33 2.02 20.53
CA CYS A 157 0.30 0.95 21.53
C CYS A 157 0.57 -0.45 20.95
N ARG A 158 0.49 -0.63 19.62
CA ARG A 158 0.49 -1.93 18.94
C ARG A 158 1.82 -2.33 18.31
N GLY A 159 2.91 -1.61 18.58
CA GLY A 159 4.22 -1.83 17.97
C GLY A 159 4.67 -3.29 17.80
N PRO A 160 5.79 -3.54 17.13
CA PRO A 160 6.70 -2.55 16.57
C PRO A 160 6.16 -1.88 15.29
N TYR A 161 6.56 -0.64 15.05
CA TYR A 161 6.21 0.15 13.86
C TYR A 161 7.44 0.25 12.96
N THR A 162 7.45 -0.52 11.89
CA THR A 162 8.60 -0.68 10.98
C THR A 162 8.24 -0.28 9.56
N PRO A 163 9.22 -0.15 8.65
CA PRO A 163 8.96 0.03 7.23
C PRO A 163 7.99 -1.02 6.63
N HIS A 164 8.06 -2.25 7.15
CA HIS A 164 7.16 -3.33 6.73
C HIS A 164 5.73 -3.08 7.19
N VAL A 165 5.56 -2.55 8.40
CA VAL A 165 4.24 -2.13 8.92
C VAL A 165 3.67 -0.99 8.09
N MET A 166 4.49 0.01 7.68
CA MET A 166 4.04 1.08 6.78
C MET A 166 3.50 0.54 5.46
N ARG A 167 4.22 -0.37 4.83
CA ARG A 167 3.77 -1.03 3.59
C ARG A 167 2.49 -1.84 3.80
N HIS A 168 2.34 -2.51 4.95
CA HIS A 168 1.11 -3.19 5.32
C HIS A 168 -0.04 -2.20 5.48
N THR A 169 0.19 -1.07 6.13
CA THR A 169 -0.77 0.03 6.28
C THR A 169 -1.25 0.54 4.92
N THR A 170 -0.32 0.79 3.98
CA THR A 170 -0.68 1.18 2.60
C THR A 170 -1.62 0.16 1.95
N ALA A 171 -1.31 -1.13 2.07
CA ALA A 171 -2.17 -2.18 1.52
C ALA A 171 -3.56 -2.18 2.14
N THR A 172 -3.64 -2.08 3.46
CA THR A 172 -4.89 -2.02 4.23
C THR A 172 -5.74 -0.83 3.80
N HIS A 173 -5.15 0.37 3.78
CA HIS A 173 -5.86 1.60 3.41
C HIS A 173 -6.33 1.60 1.94
N LEU A 174 -5.55 1.01 1.01
CA LEU A 174 -5.99 0.83 -0.38
C LEU A 174 -7.22 -0.08 -0.47
N ILE A 175 -7.24 -1.19 0.28
CA ILE A 175 -8.38 -2.12 0.31
C ILE A 175 -9.60 -1.45 0.96
N GLU A 176 -9.42 -0.75 2.07
CA GLU A 176 -10.48 0.02 2.74
C GLU A 176 -11.06 1.13 1.83
N ALA A 177 -10.23 1.68 0.95
CA ALA A 177 -10.65 2.63 -0.10
C ALA A 177 -11.35 1.96 -1.30
N GLY A 178 -11.55 0.62 -1.28
CA GLY A 178 -12.24 -0.11 -2.33
C GLY A 178 -11.35 -0.49 -3.53
N VAL A 179 -10.02 -0.33 -3.42
CA VAL A 179 -9.11 -0.75 -4.51
C VAL A 179 -9.10 -2.28 -4.61
N PRO A 180 -9.38 -2.86 -5.80
CA PRO A 180 -9.41 -4.30 -5.98
C PRO A 180 -8.10 -4.98 -5.56
N LEU A 181 -8.19 -6.13 -4.87
CA LEU A 181 -7.04 -6.85 -4.32
C LEU A 181 -5.98 -7.19 -5.38
N ALA A 182 -6.40 -7.47 -6.62
CA ALA A 182 -5.48 -7.72 -7.73
C ALA A 182 -4.63 -6.49 -8.06
N ILE A 183 -5.21 -5.28 -7.98
CA ILE A 183 -4.50 -4.02 -8.19
C ILE A 183 -3.56 -3.75 -7.01
N VAL A 184 -4.02 -3.93 -5.77
CA VAL A 184 -3.17 -3.79 -4.56
C VAL A 184 -1.96 -4.74 -4.65
N LYS A 185 -2.18 -6.00 -5.06
CA LYS A 185 -1.10 -6.96 -5.32
C LYS A 185 -0.06 -6.43 -6.31
N ASN A 186 -0.51 -5.84 -7.42
CA ASN A 186 0.38 -5.28 -8.44
C ASN A 186 1.15 -4.07 -7.92
N ILE A 187 0.48 -3.13 -7.23
CA ILE A 187 1.11 -1.96 -6.60
C ILE A 187 2.22 -2.42 -5.65
N LEU A 188 1.96 -3.42 -4.82
CA LEU A 188 2.93 -3.93 -3.86
C LEU A 188 4.00 -4.84 -4.49
N GLY A 189 3.80 -5.35 -5.70
CA GLY A 189 4.72 -6.31 -6.34
C GLY A 189 4.81 -7.63 -5.58
N HIS A 190 3.65 -8.19 -5.19
CA HIS A 190 3.57 -9.51 -4.61
C HIS A 190 3.57 -10.57 -5.71
N THR A 191 4.54 -11.48 -5.69
CA THR A 191 4.63 -12.59 -6.65
C THR A 191 3.61 -13.69 -6.36
N SER A 192 3.13 -13.81 -5.12
CA SER A 192 2.14 -14.81 -4.69
C SER A 192 0.85 -14.15 -4.21
N ILE A 193 -0.30 -14.72 -4.62
CA ILE A 193 -1.63 -14.35 -4.11
C ILE A 193 -1.74 -14.65 -2.61
N GLN A 194 -1.08 -15.70 -2.12
CA GLN A 194 -1.10 -16.07 -0.71
C GLN A 194 -0.60 -14.96 0.21
N THR A 195 0.37 -14.15 -0.24
CA THR A 195 0.85 -12.99 0.52
C THR A 195 -0.21 -11.88 0.59
N THR A 196 -1.14 -11.84 -0.36
CA THR A 196 -2.22 -10.85 -0.43
C THR A 196 -3.51 -11.38 0.21
N GLN A 197 -3.70 -12.70 0.28
CA GLN A 197 -4.84 -13.33 0.99
C GLN A 197 -4.91 -12.99 2.47
N ILE A 198 -3.77 -12.62 3.08
CA ILE A 198 -3.71 -12.14 4.47
C ILE A 198 -4.56 -10.88 4.68
N TYR A 199 -4.83 -10.13 3.60
CA TYR A 199 -5.68 -8.94 3.63
C TYR A 199 -7.17 -9.24 3.39
N LEU A 200 -7.53 -10.48 3.06
CA LEU A 200 -8.93 -10.89 2.87
C LEU A 200 -9.69 -11.00 4.19
N ASP A 201 -8.97 -11.10 5.33
CA ASP A 201 -9.58 -10.98 6.66
C ASP A 201 -9.96 -9.51 7.00
N ILE A 202 -9.65 -8.58 6.10
CA ILE A 202 -10.03 -7.17 6.23
C ILE A 202 -11.47 -7.01 5.76
N SER A 203 -12.28 -7.17 6.74
CA SER A 203 -13.66 -6.76 6.95
C SER A 203 -14.69 -7.20 5.92
N GLN A 204 -15.57 -8.04 6.40
CA GLN A 204 -16.92 -8.26 5.86
C GLN A 204 -17.55 -6.93 5.42
N GLN A 205 -17.30 -5.83 6.13
CA GLN A 205 -17.73 -4.47 5.80
C GLN A 205 -17.30 -3.99 4.40
N THR A 206 -16.10 -4.37 3.92
CA THR A 206 -15.67 -4.00 2.54
C THR A 206 -16.41 -4.82 1.51
N VAL A 207 -16.70 -6.10 1.80
CA VAL A 207 -17.52 -6.96 0.94
C VAL A 207 -18.93 -6.41 0.89
N ASP A 208 -19.52 -6.11 2.05
CA ASP A 208 -20.88 -5.60 2.17
C ASP A 208 -21.05 -4.28 1.43
N ARG A 209 -20.10 -3.33 1.61
CA ARG A 209 -20.09 -2.06 0.86
C ARG A 209 -19.97 -2.26 -0.65
N SER A 210 -19.12 -3.20 -1.09
CA SER A 210 -18.97 -3.50 -2.52
C SER A 210 -20.24 -4.12 -3.10
N MET A 211 -20.94 -4.95 -2.32
CA MET A 211 -22.24 -5.52 -2.71
C MET A 211 -23.34 -4.45 -2.75
N GLU A 212 -23.33 -3.52 -1.79
CA GLU A 212 -24.24 -2.37 -1.78
C GLU A 212 -24.04 -1.49 -3.01
N GLN A 213 -22.78 -1.13 -3.34
CA GLN A 213 -22.46 -0.33 -4.52
C GLN A 213 -22.83 -1.04 -5.82
N TRP A 214 -22.63 -2.37 -5.90
CA TRP A 214 -23.02 -3.17 -7.03
C TRP A 214 -24.55 -3.18 -7.17
N ASN A 215 -25.26 -3.36 -6.07
CA ASN A 215 -26.72 -3.36 -6.03
C ASN A 215 -27.30 -1.99 -6.44
N GLU A 216 -26.74 -0.89 -5.91
CA GLU A 216 -27.11 0.48 -6.28
C GLU A 216 -26.89 0.74 -7.77
N LYS A 217 -25.74 0.32 -8.30
CA LYS A 217 -25.37 0.56 -9.70
C LYS A 217 -26.24 -0.21 -10.69
N TRP A 218 -26.65 -1.43 -10.36
CA TRP A 218 -27.26 -2.34 -11.33
C TRP A 218 -28.75 -2.59 -11.08
N PHE A 219 -29.25 -2.35 -9.87
CA PHE A 219 -30.62 -2.70 -9.47
C PHE A 219 -31.40 -1.56 -8.82
N SER A 220 -30.80 -0.37 -8.64
CA SER A 220 -31.53 0.80 -8.11
C SER A 220 -32.45 1.38 -9.17
N LYS A 221 -33.71 1.56 -8.82
CA LYS A 221 -34.78 2.10 -9.71
C LYS A 221 -34.52 3.54 -10.21
N ASN A 222 -33.48 4.22 -9.74
CA ASN A 222 -33.15 5.62 -10.06
C ASN A 222 -31.95 5.76 -11.02
N ASN A 223 -31.54 4.72 -11.74
CA ASN A 223 -30.41 4.80 -12.65
C ASN A 223 -30.88 5.45 -13.97
N PRO A 224 -30.36 6.62 -14.40
CA PRO A 224 -30.78 7.30 -15.64
C PRO A 224 -30.48 6.54 -16.92
N ASP A 225 -29.71 5.45 -16.87
CA ASP A 225 -29.39 4.57 -18.03
C ASP A 225 -30.44 3.46 -18.29
N GLU A 226 -31.55 3.43 -17.54
CA GLU A 226 -32.64 2.44 -17.68
C GLU A 226 -33.44 2.55 -19.01
N SER A 227 -33.15 3.52 -19.86
CA SER A 227 -33.87 3.66 -21.14
C SER A 227 -33.57 2.57 -22.18
N THR A 228 -32.64 1.65 -21.89
CA THR A 228 -32.19 0.61 -22.83
C THR A 228 -32.41 -0.83 -22.35
N LEU A 229 -32.96 -1.05 -21.15
CA LEU A 229 -33.22 -2.40 -20.64
C LEU A 229 -34.72 -2.76 -20.86
N PRO A 230 -35.05 -3.99 -21.32
CA PRO A 230 -36.43 -4.44 -21.43
C PRO A 230 -37.08 -4.45 -20.03
N GLN A 231 -38.26 -3.81 -19.94
CA GLN A 231 -39.05 -3.81 -18.66
C GLN A 231 -39.53 -5.23 -18.35
N GLU A 232 -38.99 -5.83 -17.32
CA GLU A 232 -39.41 -7.12 -16.83
C GLU A 232 -40.36 -7.02 -15.63
N LYS A 233 -41.45 -7.79 -15.76
CA LYS A 233 -42.56 -7.78 -14.77
C LYS A 233 -42.24 -8.44 -13.42
N ASN A 234 -41.10 -9.10 -13.22
CA ASN A 234 -40.83 -9.92 -12.03
C ASN A 234 -39.46 -9.72 -11.37
N GLY A 235 -38.71 -8.71 -11.70
CA GLY A 235 -37.45 -8.34 -10.97
C GLY A 235 -36.28 -9.32 -11.08
N ILE A 236 -36.38 -10.40 -11.88
CA ILE A 236 -35.30 -11.35 -12.15
C ILE A 236 -34.84 -11.14 -13.58
N PRO A 237 -33.58 -10.73 -13.83
CA PRO A 237 -33.01 -10.58 -15.15
C PRO A 237 -33.09 -11.88 -15.97
N ASP A 238 -33.40 -11.80 -17.30
CA ASP A 238 -33.59 -12.98 -18.15
C ASP A 238 -32.39 -13.91 -18.25
N PHE A 239 -31.16 -13.39 -18.05
CA PHE A 239 -29.94 -14.19 -18.03
C PHE A 239 -29.77 -15.03 -16.77
N LEU A 240 -30.66 -14.88 -15.78
CA LEU A 240 -30.70 -15.69 -14.54
C LEU A 240 -31.87 -16.69 -14.52
N LYS A 241 -32.70 -16.75 -15.56
CA LYS A 241 -33.71 -17.78 -15.79
C LYS A 241 -33.15 -18.91 -16.63
#